data_d4b56e0cbe41fa1d5275be569da802d1
#
_entry.id   d4b56e0cbe41fa1d5275be569da802d1
#
_cell.length_a   1.000
_cell.length_b   1.000
_cell.length_c   1.000
_cell.angle_alpha   90.00
_cell.angle_beta   90.00
_cell.angle_gamma   90.00
#
_symmetry.space_group_name_H-M   'P 1'
#
loop_
_entity.id
_entity.type
_entity.pdbx_description
1 polymer ?
#
loop_
_entity_poly.entity_id
_entity_poly.type
_entity_poly.pdbx_seq_one_letter_code
_entity_poly.pdbx_strand_id
1 'polypeptide(L)'
;TSTIVNIFMGFVMAVYMLLSKDKLLRQVKKVGHAFLNDQKFNQASEVLRLTSSTFENFLAGQLTESVIIGVLCYIGCIILDIPYASIAAVVIGFTNIIPYFGPIIGAVISSVLIIFVSPIKAVIFLIFSTLLQQFESNLIYPHVVGSSVGLSALWVLFAVSAGGGLFGIPGMVFGLPTFSVIYELMRRWTNQRLKEKNTKVGLSD
;
A
#
# COMPACT_ATOMS: atom_id res chain seq x y z
N THR A 1 6.28 -25.04 -12.38
CA THR A 1 7.10 -25.60 -11.26
C THR A 1 8.07 -24.55 -10.72
N SER A 2 8.74 -23.76 -11.56
CA SER A 2 9.72 -22.74 -11.14
C SER A 2 9.10 -21.62 -10.28
N THR A 3 7.88 -21.16 -10.59
CA THR A 3 7.21 -20.09 -9.86
C THR A 3 6.90 -20.46 -8.40
N ILE A 4 6.41 -21.67 -8.16
CA ILE A 4 6.11 -22.17 -6.81
C ILE A 4 7.39 -22.30 -5.99
N VAL A 5 8.46 -22.83 -6.60
CA VAL A 5 9.78 -22.93 -5.95
C VAL A 5 10.33 -21.55 -5.60
N ASN A 6 10.21 -20.58 -6.51
CA ASN A 6 10.67 -19.21 -6.28
C ASN A 6 9.89 -18.52 -5.15
N ILE A 7 8.57 -18.70 -5.09
CA ILE A 7 7.74 -18.17 -3.99
C ILE A 7 8.14 -18.81 -2.66
N PHE A 8 8.30 -20.14 -2.64
CA PHE A 8 8.72 -20.85 -1.43
C PHE A 8 10.11 -20.41 -0.96
N MET A 9 11.08 -20.32 -1.86
CA MET A 9 12.43 -19.84 -1.55
C MET A 9 12.42 -18.39 -1.05
N GLY A 10 11.61 -17.51 -1.69
CA GLY A 10 11.42 -16.14 -1.24
C GLY A 10 10.85 -16.06 0.18
N PHE A 11 9.88 -16.90 0.49
CA PHE A 11 9.30 -16.98 1.84
C PHE A 11 10.33 -17.45 2.87
N VAL A 12 11.06 -18.52 2.56
CA VAL A 12 12.13 -19.04 3.44
C VAL A 12 13.18 -17.94 3.68
N MET A 13 13.64 -17.26 2.63
CA MET A 13 14.61 -16.16 2.77
C MET A 13 14.06 -15.02 3.63
N ALA A 14 12.81 -14.64 3.44
CA ALA A 14 12.16 -13.59 4.25
C ALA A 14 12.14 -13.97 5.74
N VAL A 15 11.78 -15.21 6.07
CA VAL A 15 11.81 -15.71 7.46
C VAL A 15 13.24 -15.66 8.04
N TYR A 16 14.24 -16.13 7.29
CA TYR A 16 15.63 -16.06 7.74
C TYR A 16 16.13 -14.64 7.93
N MET A 17 15.75 -13.72 7.05
CA MET A 17 16.09 -12.28 7.20
C MET A 17 15.44 -11.67 8.45
N LEU A 18 14.20 -12.01 8.74
CA LEU A 18 13.50 -11.56 9.94
C LEU A 18 14.15 -12.10 11.22
N LEU A 19 14.48 -13.39 11.25
CA LEU A 19 15.16 -14.02 12.38
C LEU A 19 16.57 -13.47 12.62
N SER A 20 17.23 -13.02 11.55
CA SER A 20 18.60 -12.48 11.58
C SER A 20 18.66 -10.95 11.55
N LYS A 21 17.50 -10.25 11.69
CA LYS A 21 17.35 -8.80 11.55
C LYS A 21 18.42 -8.01 12.29
N ASP A 22 18.62 -8.30 13.58
CA ASP A 22 19.56 -7.54 14.42
C ASP A 22 21.02 -7.76 14.03
N LYS A 23 21.35 -8.96 13.55
CA LYS A 23 22.71 -9.29 13.07
C LYS A 23 22.98 -8.56 11.75
N LEU A 24 22.03 -8.60 10.82
CA LEU A 24 22.13 -7.90 9.54
C LEU A 24 22.23 -6.39 9.72
N LEU A 25 21.41 -5.80 10.57
CA LEU A 25 21.47 -4.36 10.87
C LEU A 25 22.80 -3.94 11.47
N ARG A 26 23.38 -4.76 12.37
CA ARG A 26 24.72 -4.49 12.92
C ARG A 26 25.81 -4.57 11.85
N GLN A 27 25.72 -5.52 10.92
CA GLN A 27 26.67 -5.64 9.81
C GLN A 27 26.57 -4.42 8.88
N VAL A 28 25.37 -4.03 8.48
CA VAL A 28 25.14 -2.85 7.62
C VAL A 28 25.67 -1.57 8.31
N LYS A 29 25.42 -1.40 9.61
CA LYS A 29 25.97 -0.26 10.37
C LYS A 29 27.50 -0.28 10.40
N LYS A 30 28.14 -1.44 10.62
CA LYS A 30 29.61 -1.54 10.60
C LYS A 30 30.18 -1.16 9.24
N VAL A 31 29.59 -1.65 8.16
CA VAL A 31 30.01 -1.29 6.79
C VAL A 31 29.80 0.21 6.55
N GLY A 32 28.66 0.75 6.96
CA GLY A 32 28.37 2.17 6.82
C GLY A 32 29.42 3.06 7.51
N HIS A 33 29.78 2.79 8.76
CA HIS A 33 30.81 3.53 9.48
C HIS A 33 32.23 3.33 8.91
N ALA A 34 32.48 2.21 8.24
CA ALA A 34 33.81 1.95 7.63
C ALA A 34 34.02 2.77 6.35
N PHE A 35 32.97 3.06 5.58
CA PHE A 35 33.06 3.70 4.26
C PHE A 35 32.51 5.13 4.21
N LEU A 36 31.68 5.53 5.16
CA LEU A 36 31.06 6.86 5.20
C LEU A 36 31.56 7.66 6.38
N ASN A 37 31.80 8.95 6.14
CA ASN A 37 32.03 9.91 7.22
C ASN A 37 30.75 10.03 8.09
N ASP A 38 30.88 10.32 9.38
CA ASP A 38 29.78 10.39 10.35
C ASP A 38 28.60 11.22 9.86
N GLN A 39 28.86 12.35 9.19
CA GLN A 39 27.80 13.19 8.63
C GLN A 39 26.99 12.49 7.52
N LYS A 40 27.68 11.81 6.60
CA LYS A 40 27.03 11.05 5.51
C LYS A 40 26.31 9.81 6.04
N PHE A 41 26.90 9.17 7.06
CA PHE A 41 26.28 8.03 7.72
C PHE A 41 24.97 8.41 8.41
N ASN A 42 24.95 9.54 9.12
CA ASN A 42 23.74 10.04 9.78
C ASN A 42 22.64 10.39 8.76
N GLN A 43 22.99 11.03 7.64
CA GLN A 43 22.05 11.30 6.55
C GLN A 43 21.49 10.01 5.93
N ALA A 44 22.34 9.03 5.64
CA ALA A 44 21.90 7.74 5.11
C ALA A 44 21.01 6.99 6.10
N SER A 45 21.33 7.04 7.39
CA SER A 45 20.53 6.42 8.46
C SER A 45 19.16 7.08 8.60
N GLU A 46 19.08 8.40 8.42
CA GLU A 46 17.81 9.13 8.43
C GLU A 46 16.92 8.71 7.25
N VAL A 47 17.50 8.62 6.04
CA VAL A 47 16.79 8.14 4.84
C VAL A 47 16.29 6.70 5.03
N LEU A 48 17.12 5.80 5.55
CA LEU A 48 16.73 4.42 5.82
C LEU A 48 15.59 4.35 6.85
N ARG A 49 15.65 5.15 7.91
CA ARG A 49 14.61 5.21 8.93
C ARG A 49 13.30 5.76 8.35
N LEU A 50 13.37 6.82 7.53
CA LEU A 50 12.20 7.34 6.83
C LEU A 50 11.59 6.26 5.93
N THR A 51 12.41 5.58 5.14
CA THR A 51 11.95 4.49 4.26
C THR A 51 11.26 3.40 5.06
N SER A 52 11.92 2.85 6.09
CA SER A 52 11.34 1.80 6.94
C SER A 52 10.01 2.21 7.54
N SER A 53 9.95 3.39 8.17
CA SER A 53 8.71 3.87 8.79
C SER A 53 7.58 4.10 7.78
N THR A 54 7.89 4.62 6.60
CA THR A 54 6.89 4.82 5.53
C THR A 54 6.32 3.48 5.06
N PHE A 55 7.17 2.48 4.82
CA PHE A 55 6.73 1.16 4.41
C PHE A 55 5.94 0.44 5.51
N GLU A 56 6.43 0.46 6.75
CA GLU A 56 5.77 -0.16 7.90
C GLU A 56 4.37 0.43 8.12
N ASN A 57 4.26 1.75 8.16
CA ASN A 57 2.98 2.43 8.37
C ASN A 57 2.01 2.20 7.20
N PHE A 58 2.50 2.26 5.96
CA PHE A 58 1.67 2.01 4.79
C PHE A 58 1.14 0.57 4.77
N LEU A 59 2.03 -0.42 4.91
CA LEU A 59 1.63 -1.82 4.86
C LEU A 59 0.70 -2.19 6.02
N ALA A 60 0.99 -1.72 7.23
CA ALA A 60 0.11 -1.94 8.38
C ALA A 60 -1.26 -1.30 8.17
N GLY A 61 -1.31 -0.07 7.68
CA GLY A 61 -2.55 0.63 7.36
C GLY A 61 -3.35 -0.12 6.28
N GLN A 62 -2.70 -0.49 5.18
CA GLN A 62 -3.33 -1.17 4.05
C GLN A 62 -3.88 -2.55 4.42
N LEU A 63 -3.13 -3.33 5.21
CA LEU A 63 -3.61 -4.63 5.71
C LEU A 63 -4.80 -4.45 6.67
N THR A 64 -4.73 -3.48 7.57
CA THR A 64 -5.83 -3.18 8.50
C THR A 64 -7.09 -2.76 7.75
N GLU A 65 -6.95 -1.86 6.78
CA GLU A 65 -8.05 -1.42 5.91
C GLU A 65 -8.67 -2.59 5.14
N SER A 66 -7.85 -3.43 4.51
CA SER A 66 -8.29 -4.60 3.76
C SER A 66 -9.14 -5.56 4.61
N VAL A 67 -8.75 -5.77 5.87
CA VAL A 67 -9.53 -6.58 6.82
C VAL A 67 -10.85 -5.91 7.16
N ILE A 68 -10.84 -4.61 7.46
CA ILE A 68 -12.05 -3.85 7.79
C ILE A 68 -13.04 -3.91 6.62
N ILE A 69 -12.58 -3.65 5.40
CA ILE A 69 -13.43 -3.67 4.20
C ILE A 69 -13.97 -5.08 3.91
N GLY A 70 -13.14 -6.10 4.07
CA GLY A 70 -13.57 -7.49 3.96
C GLY A 70 -14.70 -7.83 4.94
N VAL A 71 -14.56 -7.43 6.21
CA VAL A 71 -15.58 -7.65 7.24
C VAL A 71 -16.88 -6.88 6.93
N LEU A 72 -16.76 -5.61 6.56
CA LEU A 72 -17.92 -4.79 6.19
C LEU A 72 -18.64 -5.34 4.94
N CYS A 73 -17.88 -5.81 3.95
CA CYS A 73 -18.42 -6.48 2.77
C CYS A 73 -19.19 -7.73 3.15
N TYR A 74 -18.63 -8.56 4.03
CA TYR A 74 -19.30 -9.77 4.52
C TYR A 74 -20.62 -9.47 5.20
N ILE A 75 -20.62 -8.54 6.15
CA ILE A 75 -21.83 -8.11 6.87
C ILE A 75 -22.88 -7.57 5.90
N GLY A 76 -22.50 -6.69 4.99
CA GLY A 76 -23.40 -6.13 4.00
C GLY A 76 -23.99 -7.18 3.05
N CYS A 77 -23.20 -8.14 2.60
CA CYS A 77 -23.67 -9.23 1.76
C CYS A 77 -24.69 -10.11 2.49
N ILE A 78 -24.51 -10.38 3.80
CA ILE A 78 -25.49 -11.12 4.61
C ILE A 78 -26.79 -10.33 4.75
N ILE A 79 -26.73 -9.05 5.08
CA ILE A 79 -27.92 -8.20 5.25
C ILE A 79 -28.74 -8.12 3.96
N LEU A 80 -28.05 -8.05 2.80
CA LEU A 80 -28.68 -7.95 1.49
C LEU A 80 -29.02 -9.32 0.87
N ASP A 81 -28.79 -10.40 1.62
CA ASP A 81 -28.99 -11.78 1.16
C ASP A 81 -28.30 -12.06 -0.19
N ILE A 82 -27.03 -11.64 -0.31
CA ILE A 82 -26.21 -11.82 -1.51
C ILE A 82 -25.55 -13.19 -1.44
N PRO A 83 -25.66 -14.03 -2.50
CA PRO A 83 -25.02 -15.33 -2.53
C PRO A 83 -23.48 -15.18 -2.52
N TYR A 84 -22.81 -16.21 -2.00
CA TYR A 84 -21.33 -16.26 -1.89
C TYR A 84 -20.72 -15.12 -1.03
N ALA A 85 -21.44 -14.64 -0.01
CA ALA A 85 -21.01 -13.56 0.88
C ALA A 85 -19.55 -13.72 1.38
N SER A 86 -19.18 -14.93 1.84
CA SER A 86 -17.83 -15.21 2.33
C SER A 86 -16.76 -15.08 1.24
N ILE A 87 -17.06 -15.56 0.03
CA ILE A 87 -16.12 -15.50 -1.10
C ILE A 87 -15.97 -14.05 -1.55
N ALA A 88 -17.08 -13.31 -1.70
CA ALA A 88 -17.06 -11.91 -2.08
C ALA A 88 -16.27 -11.06 -1.06
N ALA A 89 -16.45 -11.30 0.23
CA ALA A 89 -15.74 -10.61 1.29
C ALA A 89 -14.23 -10.87 1.25
N VAL A 90 -13.82 -12.13 1.07
CA VAL A 90 -12.40 -12.49 0.96
C VAL A 90 -11.79 -11.90 -0.31
N VAL A 91 -12.50 -11.96 -1.44
CA VAL A 91 -12.02 -11.39 -2.71
C VAL A 91 -11.87 -9.88 -2.60
N ILE A 92 -12.88 -9.17 -2.10
CA ILE A 92 -12.83 -7.70 -1.90
C ILE A 92 -11.70 -7.34 -0.93
N GLY A 93 -11.65 -7.98 0.25
CA GLY A 93 -10.61 -7.69 1.24
C GLY A 93 -9.20 -7.96 0.70
N PHE A 94 -8.98 -9.08 0.02
CA PHE A 94 -7.67 -9.43 -0.52
C PHE A 94 -7.24 -8.50 -1.66
N THR A 95 -8.14 -8.20 -2.59
CA THR A 95 -7.83 -7.29 -3.70
C THR A 95 -7.61 -5.87 -3.24
N ASN A 96 -8.26 -5.45 -2.14
CA ASN A 96 -8.13 -4.11 -1.57
C ASN A 96 -6.71 -3.77 -1.08
N ILE A 97 -5.82 -4.76 -0.97
CA ILE A 97 -4.38 -4.52 -0.73
C ILE A 97 -3.77 -3.65 -1.85
N ILE A 98 -4.35 -3.65 -3.05
CA ILE A 98 -3.92 -2.83 -4.17
C ILE A 98 -4.76 -1.55 -4.19
N PRO A 99 -4.21 -0.38 -3.82
CA PRO A 99 -4.97 0.86 -3.78
C PRO A 99 -5.63 1.20 -5.14
N TYR A 100 -6.84 1.69 -5.14
CA TYR A 100 -7.66 2.08 -6.30
C TYR A 100 -8.07 0.93 -7.23
N PHE A 101 -7.16 0.06 -7.63
CA PHE A 101 -7.46 -1.04 -8.56
C PHE A 101 -8.08 -2.25 -7.85
N GLY A 102 -7.69 -2.48 -6.61
CA GLY A 102 -8.18 -3.61 -5.83
C GLY A 102 -9.69 -3.69 -5.70
N PRO A 103 -10.35 -2.61 -5.26
CA PRO A 103 -11.79 -2.55 -5.16
C PRO A 103 -12.51 -2.87 -6.47
N ILE A 104 -12.02 -2.33 -7.58
CA ILE A 104 -12.60 -2.55 -8.91
C ILE A 104 -12.47 -4.02 -9.31
N ILE A 105 -11.27 -4.57 -9.18
CA ILE A 105 -10.98 -5.98 -9.48
C ILE A 105 -11.86 -6.90 -8.62
N GLY A 106 -11.92 -6.62 -7.31
CA GLY A 106 -12.73 -7.39 -6.37
C GLY A 106 -14.22 -7.34 -6.69
N ALA A 107 -14.75 -6.16 -7.00
CA ALA A 107 -16.14 -6.00 -7.39
C ALA A 107 -16.47 -6.75 -8.68
N VAL A 108 -15.62 -6.68 -9.70
CA VAL A 108 -15.80 -7.41 -10.97
C VAL A 108 -15.79 -8.93 -10.74
N ILE A 109 -14.76 -9.45 -10.06
CA ILE A 109 -14.65 -10.90 -9.81
C ILE A 109 -15.85 -11.41 -9.01
N SER A 110 -16.21 -10.72 -7.93
CA SER A 110 -17.35 -11.12 -7.09
C SER A 110 -18.68 -11.03 -7.85
N SER A 111 -18.88 -9.98 -8.64
CA SER A 111 -20.09 -9.84 -9.46
C SER A 111 -20.24 -10.94 -10.50
N VAL A 112 -19.14 -11.36 -11.14
CA VAL A 112 -19.13 -12.47 -12.09
C VAL A 112 -19.55 -13.77 -11.40
N LEU A 113 -19.13 -14.03 -10.17
CA LEU A 113 -19.57 -15.21 -9.42
C LEU A 113 -21.06 -15.14 -9.06
N ILE A 114 -21.53 -13.97 -8.63
CA ILE A 114 -22.91 -13.76 -8.17
C ILE A 114 -23.90 -13.83 -9.34
N ILE A 115 -23.54 -13.35 -10.54
CA ILE A 115 -24.44 -13.27 -11.69
C ILE A 115 -24.91 -14.65 -12.15
N PHE A 116 -24.09 -15.70 -11.98
CA PHE A 116 -24.46 -17.07 -12.32
C PHE A 116 -25.55 -17.67 -11.41
N VAL A 117 -25.74 -17.09 -10.21
CA VAL A 117 -26.80 -17.50 -9.28
C VAL A 117 -28.02 -16.58 -9.44
N SER A 118 -27.82 -15.29 -9.44
CA SER A 118 -28.88 -14.30 -9.58
C SER A 118 -28.36 -12.99 -10.18
N PRO A 119 -28.74 -12.66 -11.43
CA PRO A 119 -28.39 -11.38 -12.06
C PRO A 119 -28.83 -10.17 -11.24
N ILE A 120 -30.00 -10.24 -10.60
CA ILE A 120 -30.53 -9.15 -9.77
C ILE A 120 -29.63 -8.93 -8.55
N LYS A 121 -29.20 -10.01 -7.88
CA LYS A 121 -28.27 -9.92 -6.74
C LYS A 121 -26.89 -9.40 -7.14
N ALA A 122 -26.42 -9.67 -8.35
CA ALA A 122 -25.18 -9.11 -8.88
C ALA A 122 -25.27 -7.58 -9.04
N VAL A 123 -26.40 -7.06 -9.54
CA VAL A 123 -26.63 -5.62 -9.62
C VAL A 123 -26.69 -4.98 -8.23
N ILE A 124 -27.40 -5.61 -7.29
CA ILE A 124 -27.48 -5.14 -5.89
C ILE A 124 -26.07 -5.11 -5.28
N PHE A 125 -25.25 -6.15 -5.52
CA PHE A 125 -23.88 -6.21 -5.05
C PHE A 125 -23.01 -5.09 -5.64
N LEU A 126 -23.13 -4.78 -6.93
CA LEU A 126 -22.38 -3.69 -7.56
C LEU A 126 -22.74 -2.33 -6.94
N ILE A 127 -24.03 -2.08 -6.71
CA ILE A 127 -24.46 -0.85 -6.03
C ILE A 127 -23.91 -0.80 -4.61
N PHE A 128 -24.07 -1.89 -3.85
CA PHE A 128 -23.56 -2.00 -2.49
C PHE A 128 -22.05 -1.82 -2.42
N SER A 129 -21.29 -2.52 -3.27
CA SER A 129 -19.83 -2.40 -3.30
C SER A 129 -19.37 -1.00 -3.66
N THR A 130 -20.09 -0.29 -4.56
CA THR A 130 -19.80 1.11 -4.88
C THR A 130 -20.03 2.03 -3.67
N LEU A 131 -21.13 1.83 -2.95
CA LEU A 131 -21.41 2.60 -1.72
C LEU A 131 -20.36 2.30 -0.63
N LEU A 132 -19.96 1.04 -0.48
CA LEU A 132 -18.92 0.63 0.46
C LEU A 132 -17.58 1.30 0.11
N GLN A 133 -17.22 1.40 -1.18
CA GLN A 133 -16.03 2.09 -1.64
C GLN A 133 -16.07 3.60 -1.36
N GLN A 134 -17.23 4.24 -1.52
CA GLN A 134 -17.38 5.65 -1.16
C GLN A 134 -17.22 5.86 0.35
N PHE A 135 -17.77 4.95 1.16
CA PHE A 135 -17.59 4.99 2.60
C PHE A 135 -16.11 4.77 3.00
N GLU A 136 -15.45 3.82 2.38
CA GLU A 136 -14.01 3.56 2.55
C GLU A 136 -13.19 4.81 2.25
N SER A 137 -13.33 5.36 1.04
CA SER A 137 -12.52 6.49 0.56
C SER A 137 -12.70 7.76 1.38
N ASN A 138 -13.88 7.99 1.93
CA ASN A 138 -14.19 9.22 2.67
C ASN A 138 -13.98 9.09 4.19
N LEU A 139 -14.16 7.88 4.74
CA LEU A 139 -14.07 7.67 6.18
C LEU A 139 -12.88 6.79 6.59
N ILE A 140 -12.76 5.59 6.04
CA ILE A 140 -11.83 4.59 6.53
C ILE A 140 -10.40 4.93 6.09
N TYR A 141 -10.21 5.17 4.79
CA TYR A 141 -8.89 5.42 4.21
C TYR A 141 -8.14 6.58 4.90
N PRO A 142 -8.73 7.78 5.10
CA PRO A 142 -8.02 8.88 5.76
C PRO A 142 -7.66 8.60 7.22
N HIS A 143 -8.43 7.75 7.91
CA HIS A 143 -8.16 7.42 9.32
C HIS A 143 -7.14 6.28 9.51
N VAL A 144 -7.11 5.31 8.59
CA VAL A 144 -6.28 4.10 8.70
C VAL A 144 -4.96 4.23 7.94
N VAL A 145 -5.01 4.76 6.72
CA VAL A 145 -3.85 4.86 5.81
C VAL A 145 -3.41 6.31 5.60
N GLY A 146 -4.33 7.24 5.59
CA GLY A 146 -4.27 8.57 4.99
C GLY A 146 -3.11 9.48 5.34
N SER A 147 -2.52 9.44 6.54
CA SER A 147 -1.37 10.30 6.88
C SER A 147 -0.01 9.68 6.52
N SER A 148 0.01 8.39 6.20
CA SER A 148 1.26 7.64 6.02
C SER A 148 1.95 7.94 4.69
N VAL A 149 1.24 8.48 3.71
CA VAL A 149 1.76 8.65 2.33
C VAL A 149 1.97 10.11 1.94
N GLY A 150 1.16 11.05 2.45
CA GLY A 150 1.31 12.49 2.22
C GLY A 150 1.25 12.93 0.74
N LEU A 151 0.73 12.07 -0.14
CA LEU A 151 0.66 12.31 -1.58
C LEU A 151 -0.77 12.72 -2.00
N SER A 152 -0.88 13.60 -3.00
CA SER A 152 -2.18 13.84 -3.64
C SER A 152 -2.64 12.63 -4.46
N ALA A 153 -3.94 12.51 -4.69
CA ALA A 153 -4.55 11.40 -5.45
C ALA A 153 -3.89 11.15 -6.82
N LEU A 154 -3.48 12.21 -7.51
CA LEU A 154 -2.78 12.12 -8.79
C LEU A 154 -1.44 11.37 -8.66
N TRP A 155 -0.66 11.69 -7.64
CA TRP A 155 0.63 11.03 -7.39
C TRP A 155 0.47 9.58 -6.93
N VAL A 156 -0.61 9.30 -6.20
CA VAL A 156 -0.95 7.92 -5.81
C VAL A 156 -1.26 7.09 -7.05
N LEU A 157 -2.14 7.59 -7.93
CA LEU A 157 -2.51 6.92 -9.18
C LEU A 157 -1.27 6.70 -10.07
N PHE A 158 -0.40 7.72 -10.18
CA PHE A 158 0.85 7.62 -10.92
C PHE A 158 1.76 6.53 -10.34
N ALA A 159 1.98 6.53 -9.02
CA ALA A 159 2.86 5.58 -8.35
C ALA A 159 2.39 4.12 -8.53
N VAL A 160 1.07 3.88 -8.38
CA VAL A 160 0.48 2.54 -8.56
C VAL A 160 0.55 2.10 -10.03
N SER A 161 0.24 3.00 -10.97
CA SER A 161 0.27 2.69 -12.41
C SER A 161 1.69 2.43 -12.91
N ALA A 162 2.65 3.30 -12.54
CA ALA A 162 4.05 3.14 -12.90
C ALA A 162 4.67 1.90 -12.26
N GLY A 163 4.41 1.68 -10.96
CA GLY A 163 4.84 0.49 -10.24
C GLY A 163 4.29 -0.79 -10.88
N GLY A 164 3.00 -0.78 -11.21
CA GLY A 164 2.33 -1.89 -11.89
C GLY A 164 2.91 -2.20 -13.26
N GLY A 165 3.21 -1.17 -14.05
CA GLY A 165 3.84 -1.32 -15.36
C GLY A 165 5.25 -1.89 -15.32
N LEU A 166 6.02 -1.58 -14.27
CA LEU A 166 7.41 -2.02 -14.12
C LEU A 166 7.55 -3.40 -13.46
N PHE A 167 6.76 -3.67 -12.43
CA PHE A 167 6.93 -4.83 -11.55
C PHE A 167 5.64 -5.64 -11.34
N GLY A 168 4.57 -5.37 -12.09
CA GLY A 168 3.28 -6.05 -11.94
C GLY A 168 2.61 -5.79 -10.58
N ILE A 169 1.90 -6.80 -10.05
CA ILE A 169 1.15 -6.69 -8.78
C ILE A 169 2.05 -6.25 -7.60
N PRO A 170 3.23 -6.82 -7.37
CA PRO A 170 4.13 -6.31 -6.33
C PRO A 170 4.47 -4.82 -6.50
N GLY A 171 4.66 -4.37 -7.75
CA GLY A 171 4.92 -2.97 -8.04
C GLY A 171 3.73 -2.05 -7.75
N MET A 172 2.50 -2.51 -7.92
CA MET A 172 1.31 -1.75 -7.53
C MET A 172 1.26 -1.51 -6.02
N VAL A 173 1.59 -2.52 -5.23
CA VAL A 173 1.57 -2.43 -3.75
C VAL A 173 2.75 -1.60 -3.23
N PHE A 174 3.98 -1.93 -3.66
CA PHE A 174 5.19 -1.28 -3.14
C PHE A 174 5.54 0.03 -3.85
N GLY A 175 4.95 0.30 -5.00
CA GLY A 175 5.16 1.54 -5.76
C GLY A 175 4.75 2.78 -4.97
N LEU A 176 3.64 2.70 -4.26
CA LEU A 176 3.12 3.82 -3.49
C LEU A 176 4.05 4.27 -2.35
N PRO A 177 4.46 3.41 -1.40
CA PRO A 177 5.41 3.81 -0.35
C PRO A 177 6.78 4.18 -0.92
N THR A 178 7.24 3.54 -2.00
CA THR A 178 8.50 3.91 -2.67
C THR A 178 8.42 5.34 -3.21
N PHE A 179 7.36 5.68 -3.92
CA PHE A 179 7.16 7.01 -4.47
C PHE A 179 6.98 8.06 -3.36
N SER A 180 6.31 7.72 -2.27
CA SER A 180 6.17 8.58 -1.09
C SER A 180 7.53 8.96 -0.48
N VAL A 181 8.43 7.98 -0.33
CA VAL A 181 9.79 8.23 0.15
C VAL A 181 10.55 9.16 -0.81
N ILE A 182 10.51 8.88 -2.11
CA ILE A 182 11.17 9.72 -3.13
C ILE A 182 10.63 11.15 -3.07
N TYR A 183 9.32 11.31 -3.02
CA TYR A 183 8.66 12.62 -2.94
C TYR A 183 9.08 13.40 -1.69
N GLU A 184 9.08 12.75 -0.52
CA GLU A 184 9.49 13.40 0.73
C GLU A 184 10.98 13.79 0.73
N LEU A 185 11.84 12.95 0.17
CA LEU A 185 13.27 13.31 0.02
C LEU A 185 13.47 14.49 -0.92
N MET A 186 12.76 14.54 -2.04
CA MET A 186 12.79 15.68 -2.96
C MET A 186 12.25 16.93 -2.30
N ARG A 187 11.14 16.84 -1.55
CA ARG A 187 10.56 17.93 -0.78
C ARG A 187 11.56 18.51 0.23
N ARG A 188 12.21 17.64 1.01
CA ARG A 188 13.24 18.05 1.99
C ARG A 188 14.42 18.74 1.32
N TRP A 189 14.93 18.15 0.25
CA TRP A 189 16.04 18.72 -0.50
C TRP A 189 15.70 20.10 -1.10
N THR A 190 14.52 20.23 -1.71
CA THR A 190 14.03 21.48 -2.27
C THR A 190 13.88 22.55 -1.19
N ASN A 191 13.28 22.21 -0.05
CA ASN A 191 13.10 23.16 1.05
C ASN A 191 14.43 23.61 1.66
N GLN A 192 15.42 22.73 1.74
CA GLN A 192 16.77 23.13 2.17
C GLN A 192 17.41 24.13 1.19
N ARG A 193 17.32 23.85 -0.10
CA ARG A 193 17.84 24.76 -1.15
C ARG A 193 17.14 26.13 -1.18
N LEU A 194 15.83 26.15 -0.94
CA LEU A 194 15.08 27.41 -0.85
C LEU A 194 15.49 28.24 0.38
N LYS A 195 15.73 27.58 1.51
CA LYS A 195 16.26 28.24 2.72
C LYS A 195 17.65 28.84 2.48
N GLU A 196 18.55 28.10 1.84
CA GLU A 196 19.88 28.57 1.49
C GLU A 196 19.83 29.80 0.55
N LYS A 197 18.86 29.85 -0.36
CA LYS A 197 18.68 30.98 -1.31
C LYS A 197 17.90 32.16 -0.73
N ASN A 198 17.44 32.06 0.53
CA ASN A 198 16.60 33.08 1.18
C ASN A 198 15.34 33.47 0.36
N THR A 199 14.86 32.57 -0.47
CA THR A 199 13.73 32.77 -1.38
C THR A 199 12.45 32.30 -0.70
N LYS A 200 11.57 33.25 -0.32
CA LYS A 200 10.20 32.90 0.11
C LYS A 200 9.36 32.60 -1.13
N VAL A 201 9.25 31.35 -1.50
CA VAL A 201 8.25 30.91 -2.47
C VAL A 201 6.95 30.72 -1.69
N GLY A 202 5.96 31.56 -1.93
CA GLY A 202 4.63 31.46 -1.32
C GLY A 202 3.86 30.26 -1.89
N LEU A 203 4.26 29.06 -1.48
CA LEU A 203 3.46 27.86 -1.65
C LEU A 203 2.73 27.67 -0.32
N SER A 204 1.48 28.17 -0.25
CA SER A 204 0.53 27.73 0.77
C SER A 204 0.32 26.23 0.58
N ASP A 205 0.58 25.50 1.62
CA ASP A 205 0.32 24.04 1.76
C ASP A 205 -1.17 23.72 1.59
#